data_7024e6377415ff3a56c71ed80d41ce11
#
_entry.id   7024e6377415ff3a56c71ed80d41ce11
#
_cell.length_a   1.000
_cell.length_b   1.000
_cell.length_c   1.000
_cell.angle_alpha   90.00
_cell.angle_beta   90.00
_cell.angle_gamma   90.00
#
_symmetry.space_group_name_H-M   'P 1'
#
loop_
_entity.id
_entity.type
_entity.pdbx_description
1 polymer ?
#
loop_
_entity_poly.entity_id
_entity_poly.type
_entity_poly.pdbx_seq_one_letter_code
_entity_poly.pdbx_strand_id
1 'polypeptide(L)'
;MTYHQQPGTCPTCGHRRGSRGKKWTIIVASIAVVGLIAAGVLNYFKIGPFSDKGKPVSFGQEQPGNGGGQAGGANAAKPDSKVLMPTGPAAEFKNTSTLSDGTQVAVTTLDGKKSGFKGKVWVWAPKAYKDPKFKDHGFPVMIALPGGPGFPNNYWMDDGGLHLESSVTKWYNEGKGKPFILAMPVLNPQPDTGGLYWDGSDIPGQPKMGTWLTEDVPDLIKANFRTVKSRDGWAFMGSSSGAFAGLKAVLKHPDKFKAVIASGPDIVPDSRLWNGHEKEKAENNPEVLAKQLIAANKPGTDVYLAFQYGTKESSVIPHVDKFIATYGNKGPVHTRLQKIEGGKHNAVTYIQGMDMGSMQWISEQMVGPVAP
;
A
#
# COMPACT_ATOMS: atom_id res chain seq x y z
N MET A 1 42.75 -13.58 79.17
CA MET A 1 43.63 -14.77 79.02
C MET A 1 43.66 -15.06 77.53
N THR A 2 44.77 -14.65 76.97
CA THR A 2 45.88 -15.44 76.44
C THR A 2 45.55 -16.03 75.03
N TYR A 3 46.17 -15.45 74.10
CA TYR A 3 47.30 -15.74 73.24
C TYR A 3 46.95 -16.42 71.87
N HIS A 4 47.30 -15.76 70.76
CA HIS A 4 48.37 -16.06 69.79
C HIS A 4 48.04 -17.22 68.84
N GLN A 5 48.21 -17.20 67.53
CA GLN A 5 49.31 -16.71 66.68
C GLN A 5 48.85 -16.77 65.15
N GLN A 6 49.29 -15.80 64.37
CA GLN A 6 49.61 -15.97 62.94
C GLN A 6 50.95 -16.76 62.79
N PRO A 7 51.48 -17.13 61.66
CA PRO A 7 51.28 -16.71 60.28
C PRO A 7 51.39 -17.82 59.20
N GLY A 8 51.33 -17.48 57.98
CA GLY A 8 51.82 -18.29 56.89
C GLY A 8 51.41 -17.82 55.46
N THR A 9 52.15 -16.86 54.95
CA THR A 9 52.17 -16.47 53.56
C THR A 9 52.75 -17.56 52.65
N CYS A 10 52.15 -17.78 51.50
CA CYS A 10 52.90 -18.25 50.32
C CYS A 10 52.33 -17.65 49.04
N PRO A 11 53.15 -17.06 48.19
CA PRO A 11 52.71 -16.37 46.97
C PRO A 11 52.82 -17.26 45.74
N THR A 12 52.18 -16.80 44.69
CA THR A 12 52.36 -17.25 43.28
C THR A 12 51.70 -18.54 42.80
N CYS A 13 50.63 -18.36 42.10
CA CYS A 13 50.51 -18.88 40.72
C CYS A 13 49.30 -18.26 40.02
N GLY A 14 49.50 -17.11 39.41
CA GLY A 14 48.53 -16.49 38.50
C GLY A 14 48.44 -17.29 37.20
N HIS A 15 47.34 -17.98 36.99
CA HIS A 15 46.96 -18.39 35.67
C HIS A 15 45.84 -17.48 35.16
N ARG A 16 46.24 -16.40 34.47
CA ARG A 16 45.34 -15.65 33.57
C ARG A 16 44.92 -16.57 32.44
N ARG A 17 43.79 -17.21 32.56
CA ARG A 17 43.08 -17.77 31.40
C ARG A 17 42.60 -16.61 30.56
N GLY A 18 43.32 -16.30 29.52
CA GLY A 18 43.00 -15.27 28.53
C GLY A 18 41.63 -15.55 27.89
N SER A 19 40.79 -14.52 27.86
CA SER A 19 39.46 -14.49 27.28
C SER A 19 39.51 -14.59 25.73
N ARG A 20 39.97 -15.69 25.19
CA ARG A 20 39.91 -15.95 23.73
C ARG A 20 38.45 -16.03 23.24
N GLY A 21 37.52 -16.54 24.05
CA GLY A 21 36.11 -16.67 23.68
C GLY A 21 35.40 -15.35 23.46
N LYS A 22 35.63 -14.33 24.30
CA LYS A 22 35.00 -12.99 24.16
C LYS A 22 35.41 -12.24 22.89
N LYS A 23 36.67 -12.42 22.43
CA LYS A 23 37.14 -11.78 21.19
C LYS A 23 36.48 -12.39 19.95
N TRP A 24 36.29 -13.71 19.92
CA TRP A 24 35.61 -14.41 18.82
C TRP A 24 34.12 -14.04 18.77
N THR A 25 33.44 -13.96 19.91
CA THR A 25 32.03 -13.55 19.96
C THR A 25 31.82 -12.14 19.45
N ILE A 26 32.73 -11.21 19.80
CA ILE A 26 32.66 -9.80 19.31
C ILE A 26 32.92 -9.77 17.80
N ILE A 27 33.89 -10.52 17.28
CA ILE A 27 34.20 -10.56 15.86
C ILE A 27 33.01 -11.13 15.04
N VAL A 28 32.41 -12.22 15.49
CA VAL A 28 31.23 -12.82 14.82
C VAL A 28 30.04 -11.89 14.88
N ALA A 29 29.77 -11.24 16.01
CA ALA A 29 28.71 -10.26 16.13
C ALA A 29 28.93 -9.05 15.22
N SER A 30 30.18 -8.55 15.13
CA SER A 30 30.52 -7.44 14.25
C SER A 30 30.37 -7.79 12.76
N ILE A 31 30.74 -8.98 12.36
CA ILE A 31 30.55 -9.46 10.97
C ILE A 31 29.06 -9.62 10.64
N ALA A 32 28.23 -10.12 11.58
CA ALA A 32 26.80 -10.23 11.40
C ALA A 32 26.13 -8.85 11.26
N VAL A 33 26.51 -7.87 12.08
CA VAL A 33 25.99 -6.49 11.98
C VAL A 33 26.41 -5.83 10.67
N VAL A 34 27.67 -5.96 10.26
CA VAL A 34 28.15 -5.43 8.97
C VAL A 34 27.43 -6.11 7.80
N GLY A 35 27.21 -7.44 7.88
CA GLY A 35 26.44 -8.17 6.87
C GLY A 35 24.99 -7.70 6.76
N LEU A 36 24.32 -7.45 7.88
CA LEU A 36 22.96 -6.91 7.91
C LEU A 36 22.86 -5.47 7.37
N ILE A 37 23.85 -4.63 7.71
CA ILE A 37 23.93 -3.27 7.17
C ILE A 37 24.20 -3.31 5.66
N ALA A 38 25.13 -4.16 5.21
CA ALA A 38 25.41 -4.31 3.79
C ALA A 38 24.19 -4.84 3.01
N ALA A 39 23.49 -5.84 3.54
CA ALA A 39 22.25 -6.35 2.94
C ALA A 39 21.15 -5.27 2.91
N GLY A 40 21.02 -4.46 3.97
CA GLY A 40 20.12 -3.32 4.02
C GLY A 40 20.45 -2.25 2.97
N VAL A 41 21.73 -1.91 2.81
CA VAL A 41 22.21 -0.97 1.78
C VAL A 41 21.99 -1.53 0.38
N LEU A 42 22.33 -2.79 0.12
CA LEU A 42 22.10 -3.43 -1.18
C LEU A 42 20.61 -3.50 -1.53
N ASN A 43 19.76 -3.78 -0.54
CA ASN A 43 18.31 -3.75 -0.73
C ASN A 43 17.79 -2.33 -0.98
N TYR A 44 18.28 -1.35 -0.22
CA TYR A 44 17.91 0.06 -0.39
C TYR A 44 18.25 0.57 -1.79
N PHE A 45 19.48 0.32 -2.27
CA PHE A 45 19.91 0.75 -3.60
C PHE A 45 19.55 -0.24 -4.72
N LYS A 46 18.87 -1.34 -4.40
CA LYS A 46 18.51 -2.39 -5.37
C LYS A 46 19.71 -2.91 -6.18
N ILE A 47 20.84 -3.13 -5.50
CA ILE A 47 22.08 -3.64 -6.09
C ILE A 47 22.11 -5.16 -5.95
N GLY A 48 22.56 -5.85 -6.99
CA GLY A 48 22.70 -7.31 -7.01
C GLY A 48 21.34 -8.02 -6.95
N PRO A 49 21.09 -8.94 -5.97
CA PRO A 49 19.85 -9.71 -5.90
C PRO A 49 18.61 -8.85 -5.61
N PHE A 50 18.80 -7.61 -5.15
CA PHE A 50 17.74 -6.65 -4.89
C PHE A 50 17.48 -5.68 -6.04
N SER A 51 18.11 -5.88 -7.21
CA SER A 51 17.90 -5.03 -8.38
C SER A 51 16.61 -5.40 -9.10
N ASP A 52 15.91 -4.38 -9.65
CA ASP A 52 14.73 -4.59 -10.51
C ASP A 52 15.17 -5.03 -11.92
N LYS A 53 15.90 -6.17 -12.00
CA LYS A 53 16.43 -6.73 -13.25
C LYS A 53 15.48 -7.74 -13.90
N GLY A 54 14.19 -7.74 -13.50
CA GLY A 54 13.18 -8.60 -14.09
C GLY A 54 13.05 -8.42 -15.61
N LYS A 55 12.52 -9.45 -16.28
CA LYS A 55 12.21 -9.37 -17.71
C LYS A 55 11.10 -8.33 -17.93
N PRO A 56 11.12 -7.61 -19.06
CA PRO A 56 10.03 -6.72 -19.43
C PRO A 56 8.68 -7.45 -19.43
N VAL A 57 7.64 -6.80 -18.91
CA VAL A 57 6.26 -7.32 -18.89
C VAL A 57 5.37 -6.36 -19.67
N SER A 58 4.57 -6.90 -20.59
CA SER A 58 3.48 -6.18 -21.25
C SER A 58 2.15 -6.62 -20.70
N PHE A 59 1.32 -5.67 -20.32
CA PHE A 59 -0.07 -5.90 -19.90
C PHE A 59 -1.07 -5.75 -21.05
N GLY A 60 -0.63 -5.92 -22.31
CA GLY A 60 -1.49 -5.92 -23.50
C GLY A 60 -1.42 -4.66 -24.36
N GLN A 61 -0.47 -3.78 -24.11
CA GLN A 61 -0.02 -2.84 -25.14
C GLN A 61 1.08 -3.54 -25.96
N GLU A 62 0.88 -3.71 -27.25
CA GLU A 62 1.97 -4.07 -28.15
C GLU A 62 2.99 -2.93 -28.08
N GLN A 63 4.22 -3.22 -27.61
CA GLN A 63 5.32 -2.29 -27.83
C GLN A 63 5.42 -2.08 -29.35
N PRO A 64 5.54 -0.85 -29.84
CA PRO A 64 5.88 -0.62 -31.23
C PRO A 64 7.21 -1.35 -31.48
N GLY A 65 7.15 -2.46 -32.19
CA GLY A 65 8.35 -3.12 -32.69
C GLY A 65 9.18 -2.08 -33.42
N ASN A 66 10.49 -2.20 -33.32
CA ASN A 66 11.50 -1.32 -33.94
C ASN A 66 11.42 -1.45 -35.48
N GLY A 67 10.32 -0.99 -36.07
CA GLY A 67 10.01 -0.94 -37.46
C GLY A 67 9.14 0.28 -37.70
N GLY A 68 9.70 1.30 -38.38
CA GLY A 68 9.02 2.54 -38.70
C GLY A 68 7.68 2.28 -39.38
N GLY A 69 6.61 2.37 -38.63
CA GLY A 69 5.23 2.23 -39.03
C GLY A 69 4.38 3.19 -38.22
N GLN A 70 3.73 4.07 -38.90
CA GLN A 70 2.73 5.05 -38.56
C GLN A 70 2.01 4.76 -37.21
N ALA A 71 1.96 5.74 -36.34
CA ALA A 71 1.11 5.80 -35.15
C ALA A 71 -0.32 5.35 -35.55
N GLY A 72 -0.66 4.11 -35.17
CA GLY A 72 -2.01 3.59 -35.31
C GLY A 72 -2.94 4.49 -34.52
N GLY A 73 -3.92 5.06 -35.18
CA GLY A 73 -4.84 6.03 -34.65
C GLY A 73 -5.40 5.59 -33.32
N ALA A 74 -5.30 6.45 -32.32
CA ALA A 74 -6.05 6.36 -31.09
C ALA A 74 -7.51 6.08 -31.50
N ASN A 75 -8.03 4.89 -31.18
CA ASN A 75 -9.47 4.66 -31.24
C ASN A 75 -10.10 5.71 -30.30
N ALA A 76 -10.61 6.77 -30.90
CA ALA A 76 -11.30 7.81 -30.18
C ALA A 76 -12.38 7.12 -29.34
N ALA A 77 -12.22 7.14 -28.03
CA ALA A 77 -13.18 6.58 -27.11
C ALA A 77 -14.54 7.19 -27.47
N LYS A 78 -15.55 6.36 -27.70
CA LYS A 78 -16.93 6.84 -27.89
C LYS A 78 -17.22 7.76 -26.69
N PRO A 79 -17.81 8.96 -26.87
CA PRO A 79 -18.06 9.91 -25.81
C PRO A 79 -18.76 9.30 -24.59
N ASP A 80 -19.66 8.34 -24.81
CA ASP A 80 -20.46 7.65 -23.79
C ASP A 80 -19.82 6.36 -23.23
N SER A 81 -18.60 6.00 -23.65
CA SER A 81 -17.93 4.80 -23.16
C SER A 81 -17.69 4.86 -21.65
N LYS A 82 -18.07 3.79 -20.95
CA LYS A 82 -17.76 3.57 -19.52
C LYS A 82 -16.32 3.10 -19.30
N VAL A 83 -15.62 2.76 -20.37
CA VAL A 83 -14.25 2.27 -20.40
C VAL A 83 -13.30 3.39 -20.76
N LEU A 84 -12.23 3.51 -20.01
CA LEU A 84 -11.06 4.28 -20.39
C LEU A 84 -10.01 3.31 -20.95
N MET A 85 -9.74 3.42 -22.25
CA MET A 85 -8.66 2.68 -22.91
C MET A 85 -7.31 3.29 -22.51
N PRO A 86 -6.20 2.52 -22.54
CA PRO A 86 -4.88 3.04 -22.23
C PRO A 86 -4.56 4.30 -23.03
N THR A 87 -4.19 5.37 -22.32
CA THR A 87 -3.94 6.69 -22.94
C THR A 87 -2.47 6.90 -23.34
N GLY A 88 -1.56 6.01 -22.84
CA GLY A 88 -0.12 6.20 -22.99
C GLY A 88 0.43 7.45 -22.28
N PRO A 89 1.72 7.66 -22.33
CA PRO A 89 2.73 6.76 -22.87
C PRO A 89 2.85 5.45 -22.08
N ALA A 90 3.25 4.37 -22.75
CA ALA A 90 3.47 3.08 -22.10
C ALA A 90 4.67 3.16 -21.13
N ALA A 91 4.46 2.72 -19.89
CA ALA A 91 5.54 2.59 -18.93
C ALA A 91 6.29 1.26 -19.12
N GLU A 92 7.58 1.26 -18.82
CA GLU A 92 8.35 0.01 -18.76
C GLU A 92 8.09 -0.69 -17.42
N PHE A 93 7.48 -1.86 -17.49
CA PHE A 93 7.29 -2.74 -16.34
C PHE A 93 8.28 -3.89 -16.37
N LYS A 94 8.83 -4.24 -15.20
CA LYS A 94 9.75 -5.36 -15.01
C LYS A 94 9.14 -6.38 -14.07
N ASN A 95 9.13 -7.65 -14.47
CA ASN A 95 8.61 -8.74 -13.64
C ASN A 95 9.37 -8.82 -12.30
N THR A 96 8.64 -8.87 -11.20
CA THR A 96 9.20 -9.11 -9.86
C THR A 96 8.84 -10.50 -9.34
N SER A 97 7.65 -11.01 -9.69
CA SER A 97 7.23 -12.37 -9.36
C SER A 97 6.20 -12.88 -10.37
N THR A 98 6.08 -14.19 -10.48
CA THR A 98 5.07 -14.87 -11.29
C THR A 98 4.29 -15.82 -10.41
N LEU A 99 2.99 -15.66 -10.37
CA LEU A 99 2.08 -16.47 -9.59
C LEU A 99 1.85 -17.83 -10.23
N SER A 100 1.29 -18.77 -9.47
CA SER A 100 0.97 -20.13 -9.94
C SER A 100 -0.03 -20.19 -11.10
N ASP A 101 -0.90 -19.17 -11.21
CA ASP A 101 -1.86 -19.03 -12.32
C ASP A 101 -1.27 -18.40 -13.58
N GLY A 102 0.04 -18.08 -13.57
CA GLY A 102 0.80 -17.48 -14.66
C GLY A 102 0.68 -15.95 -14.75
N THR A 103 -0.06 -15.31 -13.85
CA THR A 103 -0.09 -13.83 -13.78
C THR A 103 1.22 -13.31 -13.16
N GLN A 104 1.51 -12.03 -13.38
CA GLN A 104 2.79 -11.44 -13.00
C GLN A 104 2.59 -10.17 -12.18
N VAL A 105 3.34 -10.05 -11.11
CA VAL A 105 3.56 -8.76 -10.44
C VAL A 105 4.74 -8.08 -11.12
N ALA A 106 4.55 -6.85 -11.53
CA ALA A 106 5.61 -6.10 -12.19
C ALA A 106 5.79 -4.72 -11.58
N VAL A 107 6.98 -4.17 -11.67
CA VAL A 107 7.35 -2.88 -11.09
C VAL A 107 7.77 -1.90 -12.16
N THR A 108 7.42 -0.64 -11.96
CA THR A 108 7.98 0.50 -12.69
C THR A 108 8.43 1.59 -11.71
N THR A 109 9.34 2.44 -12.16
CA THR A 109 9.69 3.68 -11.45
C THR A 109 8.95 4.83 -12.12
N LEU A 110 7.96 5.38 -11.41
CA LEU A 110 7.16 6.50 -11.88
C LEU A 110 7.83 7.82 -11.49
N ASP A 111 8.01 8.69 -12.46
CA ASP A 111 8.38 10.09 -12.28
C ASP A 111 7.07 10.91 -12.23
N GLY A 112 6.56 11.13 -11.03
CA GLY A 112 5.29 11.80 -10.78
C GLY A 112 5.35 13.29 -11.10
N LYS A 113 4.77 13.65 -12.23
CA LYS A 113 4.85 15.04 -12.75
C LYS A 113 4.04 16.04 -11.93
N LYS A 114 2.99 15.58 -11.28
CA LYS A 114 2.12 16.42 -10.45
C LYS A 114 2.63 16.57 -9.03
N SER A 115 3.09 15.47 -8.45
CA SER A 115 3.67 15.46 -7.09
C SER A 115 5.10 15.96 -7.03
N GLY A 116 5.84 15.86 -8.13
CA GLY A 116 7.29 16.06 -8.17
C GLY A 116 8.07 14.94 -7.49
N PHE A 117 7.41 13.83 -7.13
CA PHE A 117 8.03 12.69 -6.46
C PHE A 117 8.32 11.56 -7.45
N LYS A 118 9.49 10.94 -7.30
CA LYS A 118 9.88 9.76 -8.07
C LYS A 118 9.93 8.54 -7.18
N GLY A 119 9.07 7.56 -7.48
CA GLY A 119 8.93 6.36 -6.66
C GLY A 119 8.55 5.11 -7.45
N LYS A 120 8.58 3.97 -6.76
CA LYS A 120 8.18 2.69 -7.34
C LYS A 120 6.69 2.46 -7.22
N VAL A 121 6.14 1.84 -8.25
CA VAL A 121 4.78 1.32 -8.27
C VAL A 121 4.83 -0.10 -8.79
N TRP A 122 4.39 -1.07 -7.99
CA TRP A 122 4.13 -2.42 -8.43
C TRP A 122 2.70 -2.50 -8.94
N VAL A 123 2.50 -3.32 -9.95
CA VAL A 123 1.17 -3.53 -10.55
C VAL A 123 0.97 -5.02 -10.80
N TRP A 124 -0.23 -5.47 -10.53
CA TRP A 124 -0.71 -6.79 -10.91
C TRP A 124 -2.07 -6.67 -11.60
N ALA A 125 -2.26 -7.44 -12.67
CA ALA A 125 -3.55 -7.54 -13.34
C ALA A 125 -4.06 -8.99 -13.25
N PRO A 126 -5.35 -9.20 -12.93
CA PRO A 126 -5.93 -10.52 -12.79
C PRO A 126 -5.95 -11.27 -14.12
N LYS A 127 -5.98 -12.62 -14.06
CA LYS A 127 -6.03 -13.45 -15.26
C LYS A 127 -7.17 -13.06 -16.22
N ALA A 128 -8.30 -12.64 -15.67
CA ALA A 128 -9.45 -12.15 -16.45
C ALA A 128 -9.09 -10.96 -17.35
N TYR A 129 -8.08 -10.17 -17.02
CA TYR A 129 -7.65 -9.03 -17.83
C TYR A 129 -7.17 -9.44 -19.23
N LYS A 130 -6.60 -10.66 -19.36
CA LYS A 130 -6.14 -11.23 -20.64
C LYS A 130 -7.15 -12.16 -21.28
N ASP A 131 -8.31 -12.40 -20.66
CA ASP A 131 -9.37 -13.24 -21.23
C ASP A 131 -9.98 -12.54 -22.47
N PRO A 132 -10.05 -13.19 -23.62
CA PRO A 132 -10.62 -12.61 -24.86
C PRO A 132 -12.03 -12.05 -24.70
N LYS A 133 -12.85 -12.62 -23.80
CA LYS A 133 -14.21 -12.11 -23.53
C LYS A 133 -14.21 -10.71 -22.92
N PHE A 134 -13.11 -10.29 -22.28
CA PHE A 134 -12.95 -8.98 -21.66
C PHE A 134 -11.98 -8.06 -22.43
N LYS A 135 -11.64 -8.36 -23.67
CA LYS A 135 -10.62 -7.61 -24.45
C LYS A 135 -10.86 -6.10 -24.51
N ASP A 136 -12.13 -5.68 -24.51
CA ASP A 136 -12.54 -4.26 -24.60
C ASP A 136 -13.14 -3.72 -23.28
N HIS A 137 -13.14 -4.51 -22.21
CA HIS A 137 -13.74 -4.14 -20.94
C HIS A 137 -12.78 -3.31 -20.10
N GLY A 138 -13.36 -2.35 -19.35
CA GLY A 138 -12.66 -1.60 -18.31
C GLY A 138 -12.69 -2.33 -16.96
N PHE A 139 -11.55 -2.50 -16.36
CA PHE A 139 -11.40 -3.20 -15.07
C PHE A 139 -11.42 -2.21 -13.90
N PRO A 140 -11.93 -2.62 -12.74
CA PRO A 140 -11.81 -1.82 -11.53
C PRO A 140 -10.36 -1.85 -11.03
N VAL A 141 -9.99 -0.80 -10.31
CA VAL A 141 -8.65 -0.60 -9.76
C VAL A 141 -8.73 -0.49 -8.24
N MET A 142 -7.82 -1.16 -7.55
CA MET A 142 -7.61 -1.03 -6.13
C MET A 142 -6.18 -0.60 -5.85
N ILE A 143 -6.01 0.57 -5.25
CA ILE A 143 -4.71 1.08 -4.83
C ILE A 143 -4.44 0.54 -3.44
N ALA A 144 -3.45 -0.35 -3.32
CA ALA A 144 -3.11 -1.05 -2.09
C ALA A 144 -1.92 -0.37 -1.40
N LEU A 145 -2.16 0.18 -0.22
CA LEU A 145 -1.20 0.96 0.54
C LEU A 145 -0.65 0.17 1.74
N PRO A 146 0.67 0.07 1.90
CA PRO A 146 1.27 -0.65 3.01
C PRO A 146 1.16 0.14 4.31
N GLY A 147 1.30 -0.53 5.44
CA GLY A 147 1.53 0.10 6.74
C GLY A 147 3.00 0.42 6.98
N GLY A 148 3.27 1.08 8.11
CA GLY A 148 4.60 1.52 8.46
C GLY A 148 5.17 2.53 7.46
N PRO A 149 6.49 2.57 7.24
CA PRO A 149 7.10 3.53 6.32
C PRO A 149 6.69 3.29 4.85
N GLY A 150 6.36 2.04 4.47
CA GLY A 150 5.97 1.73 3.09
C GLY A 150 7.01 2.20 2.05
N PHE A 151 8.30 2.12 2.40
CA PHE A 151 9.44 2.49 1.59
C PHE A 151 10.65 1.62 1.97
N PRO A 152 11.51 1.20 1.05
CA PRO A 152 11.47 1.41 -0.40
C PRO A 152 10.53 0.45 -1.15
N ASN A 153 9.80 -0.39 -0.44
CA ASN A 153 8.93 -1.40 -1.01
C ASN A 153 7.50 -1.26 -0.46
N ASN A 154 6.56 -1.77 -1.23
CA ASN A 154 5.20 -2.03 -0.78
C ASN A 154 5.06 -3.54 -0.55
N TYR A 155 4.79 -3.98 0.66
CA TYR A 155 4.77 -5.40 1.00
C TYR A 155 3.54 -6.15 0.43
N TRP A 156 2.52 -5.43 -0.03
CA TRP A 156 1.38 -6.05 -0.70
C TRP A 156 1.76 -6.71 -2.05
N MET A 157 2.91 -6.32 -2.63
CA MET A 157 3.44 -6.92 -3.87
C MET A 157 4.05 -8.32 -3.68
N ASP A 158 4.09 -8.84 -2.46
CA ASP A 158 4.67 -10.14 -2.11
C ASP A 158 3.58 -11.20 -1.97
N ASP A 159 3.15 -11.77 -3.09
CA ASP A 159 2.18 -12.87 -3.08
C ASP A 159 2.73 -14.13 -2.38
N GLY A 160 4.04 -14.30 -2.32
CA GLY A 160 4.67 -15.42 -1.61
C GLY A 160 4.51 -15.36 -0.08
N GLY A 161 4.25 -14.17 0.49
CA GLY A 161 4.08 -13.96 1.93
C GLY A 161 2.63 -13.67 2.33
N LEU A 162 1.99 -12.71 1.68
CA LEU A 162 0.66 -12.22 2.05
C LEU A 162 -0.46 -12.75 1.16
N HIS A 163 -0.14 -13.22 -0.04
CA HIS A 163 -1.10 -13.81 -0.99
C HIS A 163 -2.26 -12.88 -1.37
N LEU A 164 -2.02 -11.56 -1.49
CA LEU A 164 -3.09 -10.62 -1.82
C LEU A 164 -3.63 -10.87 -3.23
N GLU A 165 -2.75 -11.01 -4.21
CA GLU A 165 -3.10 -11.24 -5.62
C GLU A 165 -3.85 -12.56 -5.81
N SER A 166 -3.34 -13.63 -5.17
CA SER A 166 -4.00 -14.94 -5.14
C SER A 166 -5.34 -14.88 -4.43
N SER A 167 -5.44 -14.08 -3.35
CA SER A 167 -6.71 -13.88 -2.62
C SER A 167 -7.73 -13.12 -3.46
N VAL A 168 -7.33 -12.08 -4.20
CA VAL A 168 -8.22 -11.38 -5.15
C VAL A 168 -8.71 -12.33 -6.23
N THR A 169 -7.84 -13.20 -6.76
CA THR A 169 -8.22 -14.25 -7.73
C THR A 169 -9.24 -15.21 -7.11
N LYS A 170 -8.99 -15.69 -5.88
CA LYS A 170 -9.92 -16.57 -5.14
C LYS A 170 -11.28 -15.90 -4.95
N TRP A 171 -11.31 -14.68 -4.40
CA TRP A 171 -12.57 -13.98 -4.15
C TRP A 171 -13.37 -13.71 -5.41
N TYR A 172 -12.69 -13.39 -6.52
CA TYR A 172 -13.35 -13.24 -7.81
C TYR A 172 -13.99 -14.56 -8.29
N ASN A 173 -13.25 -15.66 -8.22
CA ASN A 173 -13.74 -16.98 -8.62
C ASN A 173 -14.90 -17.47 -7.75
N GLU A 174 -14.93 -17.09 -6.46
CA GLU A 174 -16.01 -17.38 -5.52
C GLU A 174 -17.21 -16.42 -5.65
N GLY A 175 -17.16 -15.43 -6.54
CA GLY A 175 -18.20 -14.40 -6.66
C GLY A 175 -18.24 -13.39 -5.50
N LYS A 176 -17.23 -13.38 -4.64
CA LYS A 176 -17.11 -12.48 -3.48
C LYS A 176 -16.31 -11.21 -3.77
N GLY A 177 -15.65 -11.13 -4.90
CA GLY A 177 -14.77 -10.01 -5.26
C GLY A 177 -14.90 -9.61 -6.70
N LYS A 178 -14.48 -8.37 -7.02
CA LYS A 178 -14.24 -7.94 -8.40
C LYS A 178 -12.82 -8.31 -8.83
N PRO A 179 -12.56 -8.51 -10.13
CA PRO A 179 -11.21 -8.75 -10.64
C PRO A 179 -10.43 -7.43 -10.72
N PHE A 180 -10.01 -6.91 -9.58
CA PHE A 180 -9.30 -5.65 -9.48
C PHE A 180 -7.91 -5.72 -10.13
N ILE A 181 -7.53 -4.67 -10.84
CA ILE A 181 -6.13 -4.35 -11.07
C ILE A 181 -5.59 -3.80 -9.74
N LEU A 182 -4.47 -4.33 -9.24
CA LEU A 182 -3.82 -3.84 -8.04
C LEU A 182 -2.70 -2.87 -8.43
N ALA A 183 -2.72 -1.68 -7.84
CA ALA A 183 -1.63 -0.71 -7.89
C ALA A 183 -1.05 -0.55 -6.50
N MET A 184 0.22 -0.83 -6.33
CA MET A 184 0.91 -0.93 -5.04
C MET A 184 2.09 0.05 -5.00
N PRO A 185 1.83 1.37 -4.84
CA PRO A 185 2.89 2.38 -4.78
C PRO A 185 3.65 2.35 -3.46
N VAL A 186 4.87 2.91 -3.44
CA VAL A 186 5.49 3.33 -2.19
C VAL A 186 4.65 4.41 -1.52
N LEU A 187 4.56 4.34 -0.17
CA LEU A 187 3.69 5.22 0.61
C LEU A 187 4.39 6.52 1.06
N ASN A 188 5.67 6.43 1.39
CA ASN A 188 6.45 7.55 1.88
C ASN A 188 7.69 7.77 0.99
N PRO A 189 8.32 8.97 1.01
CA PRO A 189 9.42 9.29 0.11
C PRO A 189 10.76 8.73 0.57
N GLN A 190 10.86 8.25 1.81
CA GLN A 190 12.09 7.73 2.41
C GLN A 190 11.78 6.77 3.55
N PRO A 191 12.77 6.00 4.05
CA PRO A 191 12.60 5.16 5.22
C PRO A 191 12.15 5.96 6.44
N ASP A 192 11.40 5.31 7.32
CA ASP A 192 11.07 5.88 8.61
C ASP A 192 12.36 6.22 9.41
N THR A 193 12.50 7.46 9.76
CA THR A 193 13.58 7.98 10.61
C THR A 193 13.04 8.36 11.98
N GLY A 194 12.62 7.38 12.77
CA GLY A 194 12.11 7.60 14.13
C GLY A 194 10.61 7.94 14.19
N GLY A 195 9.78 7.25 13.42
CA GLY A 195 8.32 7.42 13.40
C GLY A 195 7.86 8.65 12.63
N LEU A 196 8.64 9.09 11.64
CA LEU A 196 8.26 10.19 10.79
C LEU A 196 7.51 9.67 9.56
N TYR A 197 6.25 10.06 9.43
CA TYR A 197 5.38 9.70 8.30
C TYR A 197 4.91 10.95 7.56
N TRP A 198 4.56 10.80 6.28
CA TRP A 198 4.00 11.88 5.44
C TRP A 198 2.47 11.82 5.35
N ASP A 199 1.83 10.92 6.10
CA ASP A 199 0.37 10.75 6.17
C ASP A 199 -0.32 10.61 4.80
N GLY A 200 0.43 10.18 3.76
CA GLY A 200 -0.06 10.21 2.39
C GLY A 200 -0.65 11.58 2.02
N SER A 201 0.01 12.68 2.43
CA SER A 201 -0.51 14.04 2.36
C SER A 201 0.46 15.00 1.68
N ASP A 202 -0.06 16.11 1.20
CA ASP A 202 0.74 17.23 0.69
C ASP A 202 1.02 18.19 1.86
N ILE A 203 2.01 17.83 2.68
CA ILE A 203 2.43 18.66 3.81
C ILE A 203 3.31 19.79 3.27
N PRO A 204 3.10 21.06 3.66
CA PRO A 204 3.91 22.17 3.17
C PRO A 204 5.41 21.96 3.39
N GLY A 205 6.20 22.23 2.35
CA GLY A 205 7.67 22.03 2.37
C GLY A 205 8.12 20.56 2.25
N GLN A 206 7.20 19.61 2.09
CA GLN A 206 7.47 18.18 1.94
C GLN A 206 7.12 17.67 0.53
N PRO A 207 7.61 16.49 0.11
CA PRO A 207 7.11 15.81 -1.08
C PRO A 207 5.59 15.62 -1.02
N LYS A 208 4.90 15.88 -2.14
CA LYS A 208 3.44 15.86 -2.22
C LYS A 208 2.90 14.44 -2.31
N MET A 209 2.92 13.72 -1.17
CA MET A 209 2.53 12.30 -1.15
C MET A 209 1.03 12.09 -1.34
N GLY A 210 0.19 13.07 -1.02
CA GLY A 210 -1.24 13.05 -1.35
C GLY A 210 -1.48 13.08 -2.87
N THR A 211 -0.86 14.03 -3.56
CA THR A 211 -0.88 14.12 -5.03
C THR A 211 -0.30 12.88 -5.70
N TRP A 212 0.80 12.32 -5.15
CA TRP A 212 1.37 11.06 -5.62
C TRP A 212 0.31 9.93 -5.65
N LEU A 213 -0.40 9.73 -4.55
CA LEU A 213 -1.36 8.63 -4.40
C LEU A 213 -2.66 8.87 -5.16
N THR A 214 -3.12 10.13 -5.30
CA THR A 214 -4.45 10.44 -5.84
C THR A 214 -4.44 10.98 -7.28
N GLU A 215 -3.26 11.27 -7.84
CA GLU A 215 -3.09 11.78 -9.20
C GLU A 215 -2.07 10.97 -10.00
N ASP A 216 -0.78 10.98 -9.61
CA ASP A 216 0.27 10.37 -10.45
C ASP A 216 0.10 8.84 -10.57
N VAL A 217 -0.21 8.14 -9.48
CA VAL A 217 -0.45 6.69 -9.50
C VAL A 217 -1.69 6.33 -10.33
N PRO A 218 -2.86 6.96 -10.14
CA PRO A 218 -4.00 6.77 -11.04
C PRO A 218 -3.69 7.07 -12.50
N ASP A 219 -2.93 8.12 -12.80
CA ASP A 219 -2.56 8.46 -14.18
C ASP A 219 -1.67 7.38 -14.80
N LEU A 220 -0.70 6.81 -14.05
CA LEU A 220 0.08 5.66 -14.51
C LEU A 220 -0.82 4.49 -14.90
N ILE A 221 -1.81 4.16 -14.05
CA ILE A 221 -2.72 3.05 -14.32
C ILE A 221 -3.58 3.32 -15.55
N LYS A 222 -4.16 4.52 -15.66
CA LYS A 222 -4.96 4.94 -16.84
C LYS A 222 -4.13 4.97 -18.12
N ALA A 223 -2.86 5.32 -18.04
CA ALA A 223 -1.97 5.32 -19.20
C ALA A 223 -1.68 3.92 -19.74
N ASN A 224 -1.75 2.88 -18.89
CA ASN A 224 -1.25 1.55 -19.22
C ASN A 224 -2.32 0.45 -19.22
N PHE A 225 -3.49 0.69 -18.64
CA PHE A 225 -4.52 -0.34 -18.46
C PHE A 225 -5.90 0.14 -18.90
N ARG A 226 -6.72 -0.81 -19.38
CA ARG A 226 -8.15 -0.59 -19.59
C ARG A 226 -8.84 -0.52 -18.24
N THR A 227 -9.38 0.63 -17.90
CA THR A 227 -10.00 0.86 -16.58
C THR A 227 -11.45 1.31 -16.70
N VAL A 228 -12.21 1.15 -15.64
CA VAL A 228 -13.49 1.84 -15.49
C VAL A 228 -13.23 3.35 -15.46
N LYS A 229 -13.96 4.10 -16.31
CA LYS A 229 -13.80 5.56 -16.43
C LYS A 229 -14.28 6.32 -15.21
N SER A 230 -15.40 5.89 -14.60
CA SER A 230 -15.99 6.57 -13.46
C SER A 230 -15.29 6.20 -12.13
N ARG A 231 -15.50 7.04 -11.12
CA ARG A 231 -15.07 6.77 -9.73
C ARG A 231 -15.53 5.42 -9.19
N ASP A 232 -16.62 4.88 -9.76
CA ASP A 232 -17.22 3.62 -9.32
C ASP A 232 -16.32 2.38 -9.54
N GLY A 233 -15.29 2.52 -10.36
CA GLY A 233 -14.27 1.52 -10.56
C GLY A 233 -12.99 1.73 -9.73
N TRP A 234 -12.91 2.73 -8.85
CA TRP A 234 -11.68 3.09 -8.16
C TRP A 234 -11.82 3.04 -6.65
N ALA A 235 -10.97 2.25 -6.01
CA ALA A 235 -10.95 2.07 -4.56
C ALA A 235 -9.52 2.07 -4.02
N PHE A 236 -9.43 2.27 -2.71
CA PHE A 236 -8.22 2.03 -1.93
C PHE A 236 -8.38 0.81 -1.03
N MET A 237 -7.28 0.21 -0.66
CA MET A 237 -7.14 -0.61 0.54
C MET A 237 -5.82 -0.27 1.21
N GLY A 238 -5.74 -0.51 2.49
CA GLY A 238 -4.48 -0.29 3.20
C GLY A 238 -4.51 -0.77 4.63
N SER A 239 -3.34 -0.76 5.24
CA SER A 239 -3.19 -1.08 6.66
C SER A 239 -2.46 0.03 7.40
N SER A 240 -2.84 0.30 8.67
CA SER A 240 -2.17 1.30 9.53
C SER A 240 -2.07 2.66 8.82
N SER A 241 -0.87 3.24 8.69
CA SER A 241 -0.62 4.48 7.94
C SER A 241 -1.15 4.47 6.50
N GLY A 242 -1.08 3.33 5.80
CA GLY A 242 -1.69 3.18 4.47
C GLY A 242 -3.22 3.17 4.51
N ALA A 243 -3.81 2.59 5.55
CA ALA A 243 -5.25 2.64 5.77
C ALA A 243 -5.73 4.07 6.05
N PHE A 244 -4.99 4.83 6.85
CA PHE A 244 -5.22 6.26 7.07
C PHE A 244 -5.16 7.04 5.74
N ALA A 245 -4.10 6.85 4.95
CA ALA A 245 -3.92 7.54 3.68
C ALA A 245 -5.07 7.23 2.70
N GLY A 246 -5.50 5.97 2.58
CA GLY A 246 -6.63 5.56 1.75
C GLY A 246 -7.97 6.09 2.23
N LEU A 247 -8.23 6.02 3.54
CA LEU A 247 -9.44 6.58 4.17
C LEU A 247 -9.57 8.08 3.88
N LYS A 248 -8.50 8.82 4.11
CA LYS A 248 -8.45 10.24 3.83
C LYS A 248 -8.63 10.54 2.32
N ALA A 249 -7.97 9.77 1.44
CA ALA A 249 -8.06 9.98 0.00
C ALA A 249 -9.51 9.85 -0.50
N VAL A 250 -10.25 8.84 -0.05
CA VAL A 250 -11.65 8.61 -0.42
C VAL A 250 -12.55 9.72 0.11
N LEU A 251 -12.37 10.13 1.36
CA LEU A 251 -13.18 11.21 1.97
C LEU A 251 -12.89 12.58 1.34
N LYS A 252 -11.64 12.84 0.92
CA LYS A 252 -11.22 14.12 0.33
C LYS A 252 -11.57 14.22 -1.16
N HIS A 253 -11.57 13.10 -1.87
CA HIS A 253 -11.80 13.02 -3.32
C HIS A 253 -12.94 12.05 -3.67
N PRO A 254 -14.16 12.29 -3.15
CA PRO A 254 -15.32 11.43 -3.42
C PRO A 254 -15.76 11.46 -4.90
N ASP A 255 -15.25 12.41 -5.68
CA ASP A 255 -15.42 12.50 -7.14
C ASP A 255 -14.51 11.53 -7.91
N LYS A 256 -13.42 11.04 -7.31
CA LYS A 256 -12.41 10.17 -7.94
C LYS A 256 -12.44 8.75 -7.43
N PHE A 257 -12.75 8.55 -6.15
CA PHE A 257 -12.69 7.27 -5.46
C PHE A 257 -13.99 6.98 -4.73
N LYS A 258 -14.44 5.74 -4.81
CA LYS A 258 -15.73 5.34 -4.22
C LYS A 258 -15.58 4.66 -2.86
N ALA A 259 -14.51 3.90 -2.65
CA ALA A 259 -14.45 2.99 -1.51
C ALA A 259 -13.04 2.81 -0.96
N VAL A 260 -12.98 2.37 0.31
CA VAL A 260 -11.73 1.96 0.96
C VAL A 260 -11.95 0.78 1.90
N ILE A 261 -10.98 -0.15 1.93
CA ILE A 261 -10.81 -1.10 3.02
C ILE A 261 -9.72 -0.55 3.94
N ALA A 262 -10.11 -0.02 5.09
CA ALA A 262 -9.23 0.59 6.07
C ALA A 262 -8.95 -0.39 7.22
N SER A 263 -7.76 -1.00 7.20
CA SER A 263 -7.37 -2.05 8.13
C SER A 263 -6.46 -1.51 9.24
N GLY A 264 -6.95 -1.49 10.47
CA GLY A 264 -6.22 -0.95 11.62
C GLY A 264 -5.79 0.51 11.43
N PRO A 265 -6.66 1.41 10.94
CA PRO A 265 -6.26 2.76 10.56
C PRO A 265 -6.01 3.65 11.76
N ASP A 266 -5.08 4.59 11.62
CA ASP A 266 -5.15 5.85 12.33
C ASP A 266 -6.35 6.65 11.80
N ILE A 267 -6.95 7.50 12.64
CA ILE A 267 -8.15 8.27 12.29
C ILE A 267 -7.85 9.77 12.17
N VAL A 268 -6.75 10.21 12.77
CA VAL A 268 -6.34 11.62 12.76
C VAL A 268 -4.90 11.75 12.27
N PRO A 269 -4.53 12.84 11.59
CA PRO A 269 -3.15 13.09 11.22
C PRO A 269 -2.28 13.25 12.47
N ASP A 270 -1.21 12.49 12.59
CA ASP A 270 -0.36 12.47 13.79
C ASP A 270 1.12 12.75 13.50
N SER A 271 1.51 12.87 12.23
CA SER A 271 2.89 13.18 11.87
C SER A 271 3.38 14.49 12.48
N ARG A 272 4.61 14.48 12.99
CA ARG A 272 5.28 15.70 13.46
C ARG A 272 5.58 16.70 12.35
N LEU A 273 5.51 16.29 11.10
CA LEU A 273 5.66 17.19 9.94
C LEU A 273 4.54 18.23 9.85
N TRP A 274 3.42 18.02 10.53
CA TRP A 274 2.32 18.99 10.60
C TRP A 274 2.59 20.17 11.55
N ASN A 275 3.67 20.14 12.34
CA ASN A 275 3.96 21.23 13.27
C ASN A 275 4.08 22.57 12.51
N GLY A 276 3.27 23.55 12.91
CA GLY A 276 3.17 24.85 12.24
C GLY A 276 2.26 24.87 11.00
N HIS A 277 1.56 23.76 10.70
CA HIS A 277 0.64 23.61 9.56
C HIS A 277 -0.74 23.12 10.01
N GLU A 278 -1.27 23.66 11.11
CA GLU A 278 -2.48 23.17 11.76
C GLU A 278 -3.73 23.28 10.87
N LYS A 279 -3.78 24.30 9.99
CA LYS A 279 -4.86 24.44 9.04
C LYS A 279 -4.87 23.31 8.01
N GLU A 280 -3.74 23.09 7.37
CA GLU A 280 -3.56 22.03 6.38
C GLU A 280 -3.72 20.63 7.01
N LYS A 281 -3.26 20.46 8.27
CA LYS A 281 -3.53 19.27 9.07
C LYS A 281 -5.02 19.01 9.21
N ALA A 282 -5.80 20.02 9.57
CA ALA A 282 -7.27 19.90 9.69
C ALA A 282 -7.94 19.54 8.36
N GLU A 283 -7.49 20.11 7.24
CA GLU A 283 -7.96 19.79 5.89
C GLU A 283 -7.63 18.36 5.42
N ASN A 284 -6.75 17.65 6.15
CA ASN A 284 -6.37 16.27 5.91
C ASN A 284 -6.82 15.33 7.04
N ASN A 285 -7.69 15.78 7.93
CA ASN A 285 -8.22 14.97 9.03
C ASN A 285 -9.51 14.23 8.58
N PRO A 286 -9.54 12.90 8.59
CA PRO A 286 -10.71 12.09 8.24
C PRO A 286 -11.99 12.47 9.00
N GLU A 287 -11.92 12.86 10.28
CA GLU A 287 -13.09 13.30 11.05
C GLU A 287 -13.67 14.61 10.50
N VAL A 288 -12.81 15.57 10.13
CA VAL A 288 -13.20 16.83 9.52
C VAL A 288 -13.79 16.62 8.13
N LEU A 289 -13.14 15.79 7.31
CA LEU A 289 -13.56 15.45 5.95
C LEU A 289 -14.93 14.74 5.95
N ALA A 290 -15.13 13.76 6.82
CA ALA A 290 -16.41 13.05 6.96
C ALA A 290 -17.53 14.02 7.38
N LYS A 291 -17.28 14.90 8.36
CA LYS A 291 -18.24 15.94 8.78
C LYS A 291 -18.61 16.87 7.63
N GLN A 292 -17.63 17.32 6.85
CA GLN A 292 -17.86 18.21 5.70
C GLN A 292 -18.66 17.49 4.60
N LEU A 293 -18.33 16.23 4.31
CA LEU A 293 -19.02 15.44 3.30
C LEU A 293 -20.50 15.20 3.68
N ILE A 294 -20.78 14.88 4.95
CA ILE A 294 -22.13 14.72 5.48
C ILE A 294 -22.90 16.05 5.38
N ALA A 295 -22.27 17.16 5.76
CA ALA A 295 -22.91 18.47 5.70
C ALA A 295 -23.19 18.91 4.25
N ALA A 296 -22.30 18.62 3.32
CA ALA A 296 -22.47 18.95 1.91
C ALA A 296 -23.56 18.11 1.23
N ASN A 297 -23.68 16.85 1.61
CA ASN A 297 -24.67 15.87 1.15
C ASN A 297 -25.01 15.95 -0.35
N LYS A 298 -23.97 16.02 -1.20
CA LYS A 298 -24.14 16.18 -2.65
C LYS A 298 -24.46 14.81 -3.29
N PRO A 299 -25.41 14.74 -4.22
CA PRO A 299 -25.68 13.52 -4.98
C PRO A 299 -24.42 12.99 -5.67
N GLY A 300 -24.23 11.67 -5.66
CA GLY A 300 -23.10 11.00 -6.32
C GLY A 300 -21.76 11.06 -5.58
N THR A 301 -21.75 11.55 -4.32
CA THR A 301 -20.55 11.59 -3.48
C THR A 301 -20.53 10.50 -2.41
N ASP A 302 -21.40 9.50 -2.51
CA ASP A 302 -21.44 8.38 -1.57
C ASP A 302 -20.08 7.67 -1.51
N VAL A 303 -19.55 7.48 -0.30
CA VAL A 303 -18.30 6.78 -0.05
C VAL A 303 -18.54 5.59 0.86
N TYR A 304 -17.83 4.48 0.58
CA TYR A 304 -17.99 3.22 1.28
C TYR A 304 -16.70 2.86 2.02
N LEU A 305 -16.77 2.86 3.33
CA LEU A 305 -15.64 2.73 4.23
C LEU A 305 -15.75 1.40 5.00
N ALA A 306 -15.05 0.36 4.54
CA ALA A 306 -14.94 -0.90 5.27
C ALA A 306 -13.80 -0.80 6.28
N PHE A 307 -14.13 -0.57 7.53
CA PHE A 307 -13.17 -0.66 8.63
C PHE A 307 -12.97 -2.12 9.04
N GLN A 308 -11.73 -2.47 9.36
CA GLN A 308 -11.45 -3.75 10.00
C GLN A 308 -10.29 -3.62 10.98
N TYR A 309 -10.36 -4.40 12.07
CA TYR A 309 -9.30 -4.50 13.07
C TYR A 309 -9.31 -5.84 13.77
N GLY A 310 -8.16 -6.25 14.29
CA GLY A 310 -8.05 -7.38 15.20
C GLY A 310 -8.47 -7.01 16.61
N THR A 311 -9.15 -7.92 17.32
CA THR A 311 -9.62 -7.64 18.69
C THR A 311 -8.52 -7.44 19.72
N LYS A 312 -7.24 -7.63 19.34
CA LYS A 312 -6.05 -7.31 20.15
C LYS A 312 -5.43 -5.94 19.84
N GLU A 313 -6.03 -5.14 18.99
CA GLU A 313 -5.54 -3.81 18.61
C GLU A 313 -6.11 -2.72 19.52
N SER A 314 -5.75 -2.75 20.80
CA SER A 314 -6.31 -1.86 21.83
C SER A 314 -6.18 -0.36 21.55
N SER A 315 -5.15 0.06 20.81
CA SER A 315 -4.93 1.46 20.40
C SER A 315 -5.82 1.89 19.22
N VAL A 316 -6.20 0.99 18.33
CA VAL A 316 -6.99 1.27 17.12
C VAL A 316 -8.49 1.29 17.41
N ILE A 317 -8.95 0.30 18.18
CA ILE A 317 -10.37 0.02 18.43
C ILE A 317 -11.16 1.27 18.87
N PRO A 318 -10.73 2.04 19.91
CA PRO A 318 -11.51 3.19 20.40
C PRO A 318 -11.67 4.28 19.34
N HIS A 319 -10.67 4.49 18.51
CA HIS A 319 -10.68 5.54 17.49
C HIS A 319 -11.61 5.17 16.32
N VAL A 320 -11.53 3.93 15.84
CA VAL A 320 -12.40 3.42 14.78
C VAL A 320 -13.85 3.36 15.24
N ASP A 321 -14.12 2.82 16.44
CA ASP A 321 -15.48 2.72 16.98
C ASP A 321 -16.10 4.11 17.18
N LYS A 322 -15.32 5.09 17.67
CA LYS A 322 -15.75 6.49 17.79
C LYS A 322 -16.07 7.11 16.44
N PHE A 323 -15.20 6.90 15.43
CA PHE A 323 -15.43 7.43 14.08
C PHE A 323 -16.74 6.88 13.50
N ILE A 324 -16.95 5.57 13.58
CA ILE A 324 -18.17 4.91 13.07
C ILE A 324 -19.41 5.41 13.81
N ALA A 325 -19.38 5.50 15.14
CA ALA A 325 -20.49 5.99 15.94
C ALA A 325 -20.85 7.45 15.61
N THR A 326 -19.84 8.27 15.28
CA THR A 326 -20.03 9.70 15.01
C THR A 326 -20.47 9.97 13.58
N TYR A 327 -19.86 9.30 12.59
CA TYR A 327 -20.02 9.64 11.17
C TYR A 327 -20.61 8.49 10.34
N GLY A 328 -20.59 7.26 10.84
CA GLY A 328 -21.00 6.08 10.08
C GLY A 328 -22.48 6.10 9.70
N ASN A 329 -22.77 5.73 8.46
CA ASN A 329 -24.10 5.64 7.86
C ASN A 329 -24.92 6.92 7.98
N LYS A 330 -24.23 8.08 7.86
CA LYS A 330 -24.84 9.41 7.84
C LYS A 330 -24.57 10.10 6.49
N GLY A 331 -25.64 10.56 5.85
CA GLY A 331 -25.55 11.17 4.52
C GLY A 331 -24.81 10.25 3.55
N PRO A 332 -23.83 10.76 2.80
CA PRO A 332 -23.09 9.97 1.82
C PRO A 332 -21.96 9.09 2.43
N VAL A 333 -21.80 9.02 3.75
CA VAL A 333 -20.77 8.21 4.40
C VAL A 333 -21.36 6.86 4.85
N HIS A 334 -21.04 5.80 4.12
CA HIS A 334 -21.48 4.43 4.42
C HIS A 334 -20.34 3.65 5.05
N THR A 335 -20.60 3.00 6.19
CA THR A 335 -19.57 2.27 6.93
C THR A 335 -19.98 0.83 7.20
N ARG A 336 -18.98 -0.06 7.20
CA ARG A 336 -19.06 -1.41 7.70
C ARG A 336 -17.85 -1.70 8.59
N LEU A 337 -18.04 -2.44 9.67
CA LEU A 337 -16.98 -2.88 10.56
C LEU A 337 -16.83 -4.41 10.51
N GLN A 338 -15.60 -4.87 10.27
CA GLN A 338 -15.21 -6.27 10.42
C GLN A 338 -14.25 -6.40 11.60
N LYS A 339 -14.72 -7.06 12.67
CA LYS A 339 -13.88 -7.44 13.82
C LYS A 339 -13.25 -8.81 13.54
N ILE A 340 -11.94 -8.92 13.78
CA ILE A 340 -11.17 -10.15 13.53
C ILE A 340 -10.77 -10.71 14.89
N GLU A 341 -11.44 -11.76 15.33
CA GLU A 341 -11.24 -12.33 16.66
C GLU A 341 -9.82 -12.87 16.85
N GLY A 342 -9.17 -12.49 17.96
CA GLY A 342 -7.78 -12.82 18.26
C GLY A 342 -6.75 -12.13 17.36
N GLY A 343 -7.18 -11.35 16.37
CA GLY A 343 -6.34 -10.65 15.40
C GLY A 343 -5.46 -9.59 16.05
N LYS A 344 -4.29 -9.38 15.44
CA LYS A 344 -3.28 -8.40 15.84
C LYS A 344 -3.07 -7.38 14.73
N HIS A 345 -2.34 -6.30 15.01
CA HIS A 345 -1.99 -5.26 14.05
C HIS A 345 -0.94 -5.76 13.04
N ASN A 346 -1.37 -6.50 12.04
CA ASN A 346 -0.52 -7.01 10.96
C ASN A 346 -1.30 -7.36 9.69
N ALA A 347 -0.62 -7.39 8.55
CA ALA A 347 -1.20 -7.62 7.24
C ALA A 347 -1.90 -8.98 7.09
N VAL A 348 -1.39 -10.04 7.72
CA VAL A 348 -2.01 -11.39 7.68
C VAL A 348 -3.40 -11.36 8.31
N THR A 349 -3.53 -10.71 9.48
CA THR A 349 -4.83 -10.47 10.12
C THR A 349 -5.80 -9.74 9.17
N TYR A 350 -5.30 -8.76 8.43
CA TYR A 350 -6.13 -7.95 7.55
C TYR A 350 -6.58 -8.69 6.28
N ILE A 351 -5.74 -9.57 5.72
CA ILE A 351 -6.17 -10.49 4.66
C ILE A 351 -7.33 -11.39 5.17
N GLN A 352 -7.21 -11.92 6.39
CA GLN A 352 -8.29 -12.69 7.02
C GLN A 352 -9.59 -11.88 7.13
N GLY A 353 -9.51 -10.61 7.56
CA GLY A 353 -10.68 -9.73 7.64
C GLY A 353 -11.32 -9.45 6.28
N MET A 354 -10.52 -9.32 5.23
CA MET A 354 -11.03 -9.21 3.86
C MET A 354 -11.75 -10.48 3.41
N ASP A 355 -11.21 -11.66 3.73
CA ASP A 355 -11.83 -12.96 3.43
C ASP A 355 -13.15 -13.15 4.19
N MET A 356 -13.26 -12.62 5.41
CA MET A 356 -14.46 -12.67 6.27
C MET A 356 -15.60 -11.78 5.77
N GLY A 357 -15.37 -10.87 4.83
CA GLY A 357 -16.45 -10.10 4.22
C GLY A 357 -16.17 -8.64 3.87
N SER A 358 -15.04 -8.02 4.28
CA SER A 358 -14.75 -6.64 3.91
C SER A 358 -14.57 -6.50 2.41
N MET A 359 -13.88 -7.44 1.76
CA MET A 359 -13.69 -7.45 0.31
C MET A 359 -15.02 -7.62 -0.43
N GLN A 360 -15.86 -8.54 0.02
CA GLN A 360 -17.17 -8.75 -0.60
C GLN A 360 -18.02 -7.49 -0.52
N TRP A 361 -18.14 -6.89 0.65
CA TRP A 361 -18.96 -5.70 0.84
C TRP A 361 -18.50 -4.53 -0.02
N ILE A 362 -17.18 -4.29 -0.12
CA ILE A 362 -16.64 -3.25 -1.02
C ILE A 362 -16.90 -3.61 -2.47
N SER A 363 -16.71 -4.87 -2.87
CA SER A 363 -16.95 -5.32 -4.25
C SER A 363 -18.40 -5.14 -4.70
N GLU A 364 -19.37 -5.30 -3.80
CA GLU A 364 -20.79 -5.06 -4.06
C GLU A 364 -21.09 -3.58 -4.38
N GLN A 365 -20.29 -2.66 -3.87
CA GLN A 365 -20.43 -1.22 -4.12
C GLN A 365 -19.70 -0.77 -5.40
N MET A 366 -18.76 -1.57 -5.89
CA MET A 366 -17.94 -1.24 -7.05
C MET A 366 -18.53 -1.79 -8.35
N VAL A 367 -18.13 -1.21 -9.47
CA VAL A 367 -18.47 -1.71 -10.81
C VAL A 367 -17.25 -2.32 -11.49
N GLY A 368 -17.50 -3.22 -12.44
CA GLY A 368 -16.49 -3.79 -13.32
C GLY A 368 -16.34 -5.32 -13.19
N PRO A 369 -15.79 -5.94 -14.24
CA PRO A 369 -15.43 -5.33 -15.52
C PRO A 369 -16.66 -4.78 -16.26
N VAL A 370 -16.51 -3.62 -16.92
CA VAL A 370 -17.60 -2.98 -17.67
C VAL A 370 -17.33 -3.04 -19.16
N ALA A 371 -18.36 -3.32 -19.96
CA ALA A 371 -18.29 -3.22 -21.42
C ALA A 371 -18.21 -1.74 -21.87
N PRO A 372 -17.67 -1.48 -23.09
CA PRO A 372 -17.59 -0.14 -23.69
C PRO A 372 -18.93 0.59 -23.77
#